data_54f3839e207e1de2528c490007749ea1
#
_entry.id   54f3839e207e1de2528c490007749ea1
#
_cell.length_a   1.000
_cell.length_b   1.000
_cell.length_c   1.000
_cell.angle_alpha   90.00
_cell.angle_beta   90.00
_cell.angle_gamma   90.00
#
_symmetry.space_group_name_H-M   'P 1'
#
loop_
_entity.id
_entity.type
_entity.pdbx_description
1 polymer ?
#
loop_
_entity_poly.entity_id
_entity_poly.type
_entity_poly.pdbx_seq_one_letter_code
_entity_poly.pdbx_strand_id
1 'polypeptide(L)'
;ETIGQHDQSFNLAIHRFPGVYEPRGHKYIIDFDYTPTPTITYRVGGVTLKKELLWIHSRTQLLIRYTLLEARSETWLRLRPFLAFRCSHTLTHANMAADTHSYPVPGGVRNRLYEGFPWLYLQTGTASEFVAAPDWFYNFEYAEEARRGYPAHEDLLTTGYFEMNIAKGQSVIFSCSTEEADPANFDTVFAEELSRRSNKIDFLSCLRHSGRQFIVRHGNRTELVAGYPWFGRWG
;
A
#
# COMPACT_ATOMS: atom_id res chain seq x y z
N GLU A 1 -6.04 6.41 4.68
CA GLU A 1 -5.04 7.48 4.77
C GLU A 1 -5.72 8.78 5.17
N THR A 2 -5.27 9.39 6.24
CA THR A 2 -5.83 10.67 6.73
C THR A 2 -4.67 11.61 7.05
N ILE A 3 -4.78 12.86 6.64
CA ILE A 3 -3.84 13.92 7.00
C ILE A 3 -4.58 14.97 7.83
N GLY A 4 -3.93 15.48 8.85
CA GLY A 4 -4.54 16.45 9.74
C GLY A 4 -3.62 17.57 10.16
N GLN A 5 -4.22 18.71 10.45
CA GLN A 5 -3.60 19.90 11.02
C GLN A 5 -4.54 20.47 12.08
N HIS A 6 -4.04 20.75 13.29
CA HIS A 6 -4.88 21.20 14.41
C HIS A 6 -6.09 20.25 14.59
N ASP A 7 -7.28 20.79 14.65
CA ASP A 7 -8.55 20.05 14.82
C ASP A 7 -9.20 19.60 13.50
N GLN A 8 -8.53 19.84 12.35
CA GLN A 8 -9.04 19.45 11.05
C GLN A 8 -8.34 18.20 10.54
N SER A 9 -9.11 17.27 9.99
CA SER A 9 -8.60 16.08 9.34
C SER A 9 -9.25 15.85 7.98
N PHE A 10 -8.47 15.35 7.03
CA PHE A 10 -8.89 15.10 5.66
C PHE A 10 -8.55 13.66 5.29
N ASN A 11 -9.58 12.90 4.94
CA ASN A 11 -9.38 11.52 4.50
C ASN A 11 -9.04 11.50 3.00
N LEU A 12 -7.87 10.97 2.66
CA LEU A 12 -7.34 10.92 1.29
C LEU A 12 -7.76 9.63 0.55
N ALA A 13 -8.38 8.68 1.25
CA ALA A 13 -8.83 7.44 0.65
C ALA A 13 -10.11 7.64 -0.17
N ILE A 14 -10.38 6.67 -1.05
CA ILE A 14 -11.66 6.52 -1.71
C ILE A 14 -12.04 5.04 -1.63
N HIS A 15 -13.27 4.78 -1.18
CA HIS A 15 -13.85 3.45 -1.17
C HIS A 15 -15.23 3.51 -1.83
N ARG A 16 -15.59 2.44 -2.52
CA ARG A 16 -16.93 2.27 -3.05
C ARG A 16 -17.69 1.33 -2.14
N PHE A 17 -18.88 1.75 -1.75
CA PHE A 17 -19.90 0.97 -1.08
C PHE A 17 -21.16 0.95 -1.94
N PRO A 18 -22.15 0.07 -1.69
CA PRO A 18 -23.38 0.06 -2.47
C PRO A 18 -24.03 1.45 -2.56
N GLY A 19 -24.06 2.00 -3.77
CA GLY A 19 -24.67 3.30 -4.05
C GLY A 19 -23.86 4.54 -3.66
N VAL A 20 -22.66 4.42 -3.07
CA VAL A 20 -21.91 5.59 -2.59
C VAL A 20 -20.39 5.39 -2.67
N TYR A 21 -19.67 6.50 -2.90
CA TYR A 21 -18.22 6.60 -2.69
C TYR A 21 -17.96 7.38 -1.41
N GLU A 22 -17.34 6.73 -0.41
CA GLU A 22 -16.99 7.36 0.87
C GLU A 22 -15.76 6.67 1.49
N PRO A 23 -14.75 7.43 1.94
CA PRO A 23 -14.56 8.88 1.75
C PRO A 23 -14.27 9.24 0.29
N ARG A 24 -14.28 10.54 -0.01
CA ARG A 24 -14.09 11.07 -1.37
C ARG A 24 -12.73 11.76 -1.52
N GLY A 25 -11.67 11.09 -1.13
CA GLY A 25 -10.30 11.63 -1.16
C GLY A 25 -9.80 11.98 -2.57
N HIS A 26 -10.36 11.38 -3.62
CA HIS A 26 -10.02 11.68 -5.01
C HIS A 26 -10.18 13.16 -5.37
N LYS A 27 -11.10 13.88 -4.74
CA LYS A 27 -11.28 15.34 -4.95
C LYS A 27 -10.09 16.19 -4.54
N TYR A 28 -9.15 15.62 -3.79
CA TYR A 28 -7.94 16.30 -3.34
C TYR A 28 -6.74 16.00 -4.24
N ILE A 29 -6.87 15.09 -5.21
CA ILE A 29 -5.81 14.75 -6.15
C ILE A 29 -5.64 15.92 -7.11
N ILE A 30 -4.42 16.45 -7.21
CA ILE A 30 -4.06 17.52 -8.13
C ILE A 30 -3.13 17.04 -9.24
N ASP A 31 -2.46 15.90 -9.03
CA ASP A 31 -1.53 15.34 -10.01
C ASP A 31 -1.39 13.83 -9.84
N PHE A 32 -1.20 13.13 -10.96
CA PHE A 32 -0.90 11.71 -11.02
C PHE A 32 0.14 11.43 -12.09
N ASP A 33 1.25 10.81 -11.69
CA ASP A 33 2.29 10.32 -12.60
C ASP A 33 2.55 8.83 -12.32
N TYR A 34 2.95 8.09 -13.34
CA TYR A 34 3.33 6.68 -13.21
C TYR A 34 4.80 6.40 -13.54
N THR A 35 5.57 7.44 -13.83
CA THR A 35 6.97 7.35 -14.23
C THR A 35 7.88 8.10 -13.25
N PRO A 36 8.87 7.45 -12.64
CA PRO A 36 9.27 6.04 -12.74
C PRO A 36 8.43 5.09 -11.87
N THR A 37 7.54 5.61 -11.04
CA THR A 37 6.66 4.84 -10.16
C THR A 37 5.33 5.57 -9.97
N PRO A 38 4.21 4.85 -9.68
CA PRO A 38 2.94 5.50 -9.41
C PRO A 38 3.08 6.53 -8.30
N THR A 39 2.77 7.77 -8.64
CA THR A 39 2.91 8.94 -7.78
C THR A 39 1.60 9.72 -7.80
N ILE A 40 1.08 10.03 -6.63
CA ILE A 40 -0.16 10.82 -6.46
C ILE A 40 0.18 12.04 -5.61
N THR A 41 -0.23 13.21 -6.05
CA THR A 41 -0.10 14.45 -5.27
C THR A 41 -1.48 14.93 -4.83
N TYR A 42 -1.66 15.09 -3.53
CA TYR A 42 -2.87 15.61 -2.91
C TYR A 42 -2.66 17.04 -2.44
N ARG A 43 -3.71 17.86 -2.55
CA ARG A 43 -3.73 19.19 -1.95
C ARG A 43 -5.06 19.45 -1.24
N VAL A 44 -4.99 19.73 0.06
CA VAL A 44 -6.16 19.99 0.90
C VAL A 44 -5.75 20.74 2.18
N GLY A 45 -6.59 21.66 2.65
CA GLY A 45 -6.40 22.35 3.94
C GLY A 45 -5.06 23.09 4.08
N GLY A 46 -4.44 23.53 2.96
CA GLY A 46 -3.12 24.16 3.00
C GLY A 46 -1.93 23.16 3.06
N VAL A 47 -2.22 21.87 2.94
CA VAL A 47 -1.24 20.79 2.86
C VAL A 47 -1.10 20.33 1.41
N THR A 48 0.14 20.04 0.99
CA THR A 48 0.43 19.30 -0.25
C THR A 48 1.24 18.06 0.11
N LEU A 49 0.66 16.89 -0.11
CA LEU A 49 1.26 15.60 0.19
C LEU A 49 1.48 14.81 -1.09
N LYS A 50 2.70 14.31 -1.28
CA LYS A 50 3.05 13.37 -2.36
C LYS A 50 3.11 11.96 -1.82
N LYS A 51 2.48 11.01 -2.51
CA LYS A 51 2.49 9.57 -2.23
C LYS A 51 3.10 8.84 -3.42
N GLU A 52 4.11 8.01 -3.16
CA GLU A 52 4.82 7.21 -4.16
C GLU A 52 4.74 5.74 -3.76
N LEU A 53 4.39 4.85 -4.71
CA LEU A 53 4.27 3.41 -4.47
C LEU A 53 5.39 2.66 -5.19
N LEU A 54 6.09 1.79 -4.47
CA LEU A 54 7.23 1.09 -5.01
C LEU A 54 7.25 -0.37 -4.57
N TRP A 55 6.95 -1.28 -5.50
CA TRP A 55 7.12 -2.71 -5.27
C TRP A 55 8.59 -3.06 -5.44
N ILE A 56 9.18 -3.70 -4.43
CA ILE A 56 10.61 -4.05 -4.45
C ILE A 56 10.83 -5.29 -5.28
N HIS A 57 11.76 -5.20 -6.22
CA HIS A 57 12.10 -6.32 -7.10
C HIS A 57 12.65 -7.51 -6.31
N SER A 58 12.17 -8.70 -6.64
CA SER A 58 12.56 -9.97 -6.01
C SER A 58 12.24 -10.11 -4.52
N ARG A 59 11.40 -9.24 -3.97
CA ARG A 59 10.88 -9.33 -2.60
C ARG A 59 9.37 -9.23 -2.58
N THR A 60 8.72 -9.85 -1.60
CA THR A 60 7.30 -9.65 -1.34
C THR A 60 7.14 -8.42 -0.43
N GLN A 61 7.56 -7.26 -0.94
CA GLN A 61 7.57 -6.01 -0.18
C GLN A 61 7.09 -4.85 -1.05
N LEU A 62 6.13 -4.10 -0.52
CA LEU A 62 5.68 -2.81 -1.04
C LEU A 62 6.15 -1.70 -0.10
N LEU A 63 6.84 -0.70 -0.63
CA LEU A 63 7.17 0.53 0.08
C LEU A 63 6.26 1.65 -0.44
N ILE A 64 5.69 2.42 0.47
CA ILE A 64 4.89 3.59 0.17
C ILE A 64 5.55 4.79 0.85
N ARG A 65 6.04 5.74 0.06
CA ARG A 65 6.64 6.96 0.57
C ARG A 65 5.64 8.10 0.54
N TYR A 66 5.47 8.75 1.69
CA TYR A 66 4.70 9.97 1.84
C TYR A 66 5.66 11.13 2.08
N THR A 67 5.62 12.16 1.24
CA THR A 67 6.45 13.37 1.37
C THR A 67 5.55 14.58 1.56
N LEU A 68 5.70 15.30 2.66
CA LEU A 68 4.98 16.54 2.91
C LEU A 68 5.69 17.69 2.18
N LEU A 69 5.16 18.06 1.02
CA LEU A 69 5.75 19.11 0.18
C LEU A 69 5.45 20.51 0.74
N GLU A 70 4.21 20.73 1.19
CA GLU A 70 3.76 22.00 1.75
C GLU A 70 2.88 21.79 2.98
N ALA A 71 3.13 22.55 4.01
CA ALA A 71 2.28 22.66 5.20
C ALA A 71 2.46 24.04 5.85
N ARG A 72 1.42 24.54 6.48
CA ARG A 72 1.41 25.84 7.19
C ARG A 72 1.54 25.71 8.69
N SER A 73 1.32 24.52 9.23
CA SER A 73 1.35 24.21 10.66
C SER A 73 1.79 22.77 10.88
N GLU A 74 1.90 22.37 12.13
CA GLU A 74 2.14 20.98 12.51
C GLU A 74 1.14 20.06 11.84
N THR A 75 1.65 19.00 11.25
CA THR A 75 0.86 18.08 10.43
C THR A 75 1.10 16.67 10.90
N TRP A 76 0.05 15.88 11.00
CA TRP A 76 0.11 14.45 11.29
C TRP A 76 -0.46 13.63 10.15
N LEU A 77 0.07 12.43 10.00
CA LEU A 77 -0.39 11.43 9.03
C LEU A 77 -0.88 10.19 9.78
N ARG A 78 -2.07 9.70 9.41
CA ARG A 78 -2.62 8.44 9.90
C ARG A 78 -2.79 7.45 8.76
N LEU A 79 -2.22 6.27 8.92
CA LEU A 79 -2.29 5.17 7.96
C LEU A 79 -3.06 4.01 8.57
N ARG A 80 -4.21 3.69 8.01
CA ARG A 80 -5.04 2.55 8.41
C ARG A 80 -5.00 1.49 7.31
N PRO A 81 -4.29 0.37 7.50
CA PRO A 81 -4.29 -0.73 6.56
C PRO A 81 -5.60 -1.53 6.67
N PHE A 82 -6.11 -1.97 5.52
CA PHE A 82 -7.17 -2.95 5.42
C PHE A 82 -6.58 -4.29 4.99
N LEU A 83 -6.97 -5.36 5.68
CA LEU A 83 -6.37 -6.68 5.55
C LEU A 83 -7.36 -7.64 4.89
N ALA A 84 -6.92 -8.30 3.82
CA ALA A 84 -7.68 -9.27 3.06
C ALA A 84 -6.90 -10.60 2.95
N PHE A 85 -6.75 -11.32 4.05
CA PHE A 85 -6.05 -12.61 4.09
C PHE A 85 -6.90 -13.69 3.40
N ARG A 86 -6.77 -13.81 2.08
CA ARG A 86 -7.57 -14.70 1.24
C ARG A 86 -6.85 -15.10 -0.04
N CYS A 87 -7.38 -16.11 -0.72
CA CYS A 87 -7.00 -16.39 -2.10
C CYS A 87 -7.46 -15.25 -3.02
N SER A 88 -6.71 -14.96 -4.07
CA SER A 88 -7.02 -13.87 -5.02
C SER A 88 -8.39 -14.02 -5.72
N HIS A 89 -8.93 -15.23 -5.79
CA HIS A 89 -10.20 -15.55 -6.43
C HIS A 89 -11.40 -15.61 -5.46
N THR A 90 -11.19 -15.35 -4.19
CA THR A 90 -12.26 -15.36 -3.18
C THR A 90 -12.41 -13.98 -2.55
N LEU A 91 -13.54 -13.73 -1.93
CA LEU A 91 -13.77 -12.50 -1.16
C LEU A 91 -13.93 -12.85 0.32
N THR A 92 -13.51 -11.93 1.18
CA THR A 92 -13.61 -12.09 2.63
C THR A 92 -14.90 -11.47 3.14
N HIS A 93 -15.51 -12.13 4.12
CA HIS A 93 -16.62 -11.58 4.90
C HIS A 93 -16.28 -11.60 6.38
N ALA A 94 -16.83 -10.65 7.12
CA ALA A 94 -16.63 -10.53 8.55
C ALA A 94 -16.97 -11.85 9.26
N ASN A 95 -16.07 -12.30 10.12
CA ASN A 95 -16.23 -13.56 10.84
C ASN A 95 -15.49 -13.53 12.18
N MET A 96 -15.80 -14.48 13.05
CA MET A 96 -15.22 -14.59 14.40
C MET A 96 -13.92 -15.40 14.45
N ALA A 97 -13.50 -16.00 13.32
CA ALA A 97 -12.29 -16.81 13.27
C ALA A 97 -11.01 -15.98 13.00
N ALA A 98 -11.18 -14.72 12.59
CA ALA A 98 -10.07 -13.84 12.32
C ALA A 98 -9.33 -13.45 13.61
N ASP A 99 -8.01 -13.64 13.64
CA ASP A 99 -7.18 -13.08 14.71
C ASP A 99 -7.06 -11.56 14.51
N THR A 100 -7.61 -10.80 15.42
CA THR A 100 -7.63 -9.34 15.40
C THR A 100 -6.42 -8.71 16.10
N HIS A 101 -5.53 -9.51 16.68
CA HIS A 101 -4.37 -9.01 17.40
C HIS A 101 -3.26 -8.54 16.44
N SER A 102 -2.55 -7.53 16.89
CA SER A 102 -1.32 -7.05 16.27
C SER A 102 -0.15 -7.34 17.18
N TYR A 103 0.88 -7.96 16.63
CA TYR A 103 2.07 -8.35 17.38
C TYR A 103 3.21 -7.37 17.11
N PRO A 104 3.80 -6.74 18.14
CA PRO A 104 4.85 -5.74 17.95
C PRO A 104 6.08 -6.32 17.25
N VAL A 105 6.67 -5.50 16.38
CA VAL A 105 7.98 -5.72 15.74
C VAL A 105 8.72 -4.39 15.66
N PRO A 106 10.03 -4.37 15.38
CA PRO A 106 10.77 -3.12 15.19
C PRO A 106 10.09 -2.21 14.16
N GLY A 107 9.76 -0.98 14.54
CA GLY A 107 9.11 0.01 13.68
C GLY A 107 7.65 -0.28 13.32
N GLY A 108 6.98 -1.23 13.98
CA GLY A 108 5.58 -1.50 13.66
C GLY A 108 4.98 -2.75 14.25
N VAL A 109 4.16 -3.43 13.47
CA VAL A 109 3.44 -4.64 13.90
C VAL A 109 3.43 -5.69 12.79
N ARG A 110 3.19 -6.94 13.19
CA ARG A 110 2.85 -8.02 12.27
C ARG A 110 1.44 -8.56 12.58
N ASN A 111 0.75 -9.00 11.54
CA ASN A 111 -0.59 -9.54 11.62
C ASN A 111 -0.69 -10.84 10.83
N ARG A 112 -1.56 -11.74 11.28
CA ARG A 112 -1.94 -12.94 10.54
C ARG A 112 -3.36 -13.33 10.96
N LEU A 113 -4.33 -13.02 10.12
CA LEU A 113 -5.74 -13.20 10.46
C LEU A 113 -6.17 -14.67 10.58
N TYR A 114 -5.53 -15.56 9.82
CA TYR A 114 -5.87 -16.97 9.82
C TYR A 114 -4.61 -17.83 9.81
N GLU A 115 -4.67 -18.96 10.50
CA GLU A 115 -3.60 -19.95 10.45
C GLU A 115 -3.38 -20.47 9.02
N GLY A 116 -2.14 -20.78 8.67
CA GLY A 116 -1.77 -21.23 7.32
C GLY A 116 -1.42 -20.10 6.33
N PHE A 117 -1.75 -18.84 6.65
CA PHE A 117 -1.26 -17.69 5.88
C PHE A 117 0.10 -17.20 6.38
N PRO A 118 0.89 -16.52 5.54
CA PRO A 118 2.13 -15.88 5.98
C PRO A 118 1.82 -14.72 6.93
N TRP A 119 2.81 -14.33 7.74
CA TRP A 119 2.75 -13.09 8.48
C TRP A 119 2.83 -11.90 7.51
N LEU A 120 2.05 -10.86 7.81
CA LEU A 120 2.16 -9.56 7.15
C LEU A 120 2.79 -8.57 8.14
N TYR A 121 3.93 -8.06 7.78
CA TYR A 121 4.67 -7.03 8.52
C TYR A 121 4.30 -5.66 7.98
N LEU A 122 3.87 -4.79 8.87
CA LEU A 122 3.50 -3.41 8.62
C LEU A 122 4.43 -2.53 9.45
N GLN A 123 5.35 -1.85 8.80
CA GLN A 123 6.44 -1.14 9.48
C GLN A 123 6.62 0.26 8.89
N THR A 124 7.11 1.20 9.70
CA THR A 124 7.44 2.58 9.29
C THR A 124 8.93 2.83 9.46
N GLY A 125 9.54 3.57 8.54
CA GLY A 125 10.94 4.00 8.60
C GLY A 125 11.21 5.15 9.58
N THR A 126 10.16 5.70 10.20
CA THR A 126 10.24 6.79 11.17
C THR A 126 9.47 6.43 12.43
N ALA A 127 9.71 7.17 13.50
CA ALA A 127 8.95 7.01 14.75
C ALA A 127 7.45 7.21 14.48
N SER A 128 6.67 6.21 14.86
CA SER A 128 5.20 6.22 14.75
C SER A 128 4.60 5.49 15.94
N GLU A 129 3.36 5.84 16.27
CA GLU A 129 2.56 5.10 17.23
C GLU A 129 1.61 4.18 16.46
N PHE A 130 1.54 2.90 16.86
CA PHE A 130 0.48 2.01 16.40
C PHE A 130 -0.62 1.95 17.45
N VAL A 131 -1.82 2.40 17.06
CA VAL A 131 -3.01 2.34 17.90
C VAL A 131 -3.82 1.12 17.51
N ALA A 132 -3.90 0.15 18.41
CA ALA A 132 -4.73 -1.05 18.22
C ALA A 132 -6.21 -0.67 18.29
N ALA A 133 -6.92 -0.82 17.18
CA ALA A 133 -8.34 -0.53 17.03
C ALA A 133 -8.93 -1.48 16.00
N PRO A 134 -9.10 -2.78 16.34
CA PRO A 134 -9.63 -3.76 15.41
C PRO A 134 -11.08 -3.47 15.08
N ASP A 135 -11.40 -3.47 13.79
CA ASP A 135 -12.76 -3.23 13.31
C ASP A 135 -12.95 -3.83 11.91
N TRP A 136 -14.18 -4.27 11.62
CA TRP A 136 -14.58 -4.72 10.30
C TRP A 136 -15.25 -3.58 9.53
N PHE A 137 -14.77 -3.36 8.31
CA PHE A 137 -15.38 -2.46 7.36
C PHE A 137 -16.15 -3.28 6.33
N TYR A 138 -17.44 -3.05 6.25
CA TYR A 138 -18.38 -3.90 5.53
C TYR A 138 -18.69 -3.41 4.14
N ASN A 139 -18.96 -4.35 3.23
CA ASN A 139 -19.52 -4.10 1.90
C ASN A 139 -18.67 -3.19 1.00
N PHE A 140 -17.36 -3.36 0.97
CA PHE A 140 -16.57 -2.79 -0.13
C PHE A 140 -17.07 -3.36 -1.44
N GLU A 141 -17.40 -2.49 -2.41
CA GLU A 141 -17.92 -2.90 -3.72
C GLU A 141 -16.85 -2.79 -4.79
N TYR A 142 -16.63 -3.89 -5.52
CA TYR A 142 -15.77 -3.97 -6.70
C TYR A 142 -16.62 -3.85 -7.97
N ALA A 143 -16.73 -2.62 -8.49
CA ALA A 143 -17.62 -2.30 -9.60
C ALA A 143 -17.36 -3.13 -10.86
N GLU A 144 -16.10 -3.38 -11.19
CA GLU A 144 -15.73 -4.16 -12.38
C GLU A 144 -16.07 -5.65 -12.22
N GLU A 145 -15.95 -6.20 -11.03
CA GLU A 145 -16.39 -7.57 -10.76
C GLU A 145 -17.91 -7.68 -10.84
N ALA A 146 -18.64 -6.71 -10.27
CA ALA A 146 -20.09 -6.64 -10.37
C ALA A 146 -20.54 -6.55 -11.84
N ARG A 147 -19.88 -5.74 -12.66
CA ARG A 147 -20.17 -5.59 -14.10
C ARG A 147 -19.97 -6.89 -14.88
N ARG A 148 -19.06 -7.74 -14.42
CA ARG A 148 -18.80 -9.08 -15.02
C ARG A 148 -19.69 -10.18 -14.47
N GLY A 149 -20.55 -9.89 -13.49
CA GLY A 149 -21.42 -10.87 -12.86
C GLY A 149 -20.74 -11.75 -11.81
N TYR A 150 -19.58 -11.34 -11.31
CA TYR A 150 -18.87 -12.03 -10.23
C TYR A 150 -19.27 -11.49 -8.84
N PRO A 151 -19.04 -12.26 -7.77
CA PRO A 151 -19.13 -11.73 -6.42
C PRO A 151 -18.28 -10.46 -6.27
N ALA A 152 -18.88 -9.40 -5.75
CA ALA A 152 -18.30 -8.07 -5.81
C ALA A 152 -18.30 -7.31 -4.47
N HIS A 153 -18.72 -7.93 -3.39
CA HIS A 153 -18.77 -7.30 -2.08
C HIS A 153 -17.84 -8.01 -1.11
N GLU A 154 -17.01 -7.27 -0.42
CA GLU A 154 -16.01 -7.77 0.51
C GLU A 154 -16.04 -6.98 1.82
N ASP A 155 -15.83 -7.68 2.94
CA ASP A 155 -15.57 -7.03 4.22
C ASP A 155 -14.06 -7.11 4.52
N LEU A 156 -13.49 -6.00 4.94
CA LEU A 156 -12.07 -5.90 5.24
C LEU A 156 -11.85 -5.58 6.71
N LEU A 157 -10.95 -6.33 7.35
CA LEU A 157 -10.54 -6.08 8.72
C LEU A 157 -9.41 -5.05 8.75
N THR A 158 -9.48 -4.13 9.69
CA THR A 158 -8.30 -3.39 10.16
C THR A 158 -7.98 -3.83 11.59
N THR A 159 -6.72 -3.96 11.94
CA THR A 159 -6.30 -4.24 13.34
C THR A 159 -5.94 -2.97 14.10
N GLY A 160 -5.88 -1.83 13.39
CA GLY A 160 -5.53 -0.54 13.96
C GLY A 160 -5.00 0.44 12.91
N TYR A 161 -4.29 1.44 13.37
CA TYR A 161 -3.69 2.44 12.50
C TYR A 161 -2.35 2.92 13.06
N PHE A 162 -1.50 3.39 12.18
CA PHE A 162 -0.28 4.11 12.50
C PHE A 162 -0.55 5.61 12.50
N GLU A 163 0.01 6.32 13.47
CA GLU A 163 -0.04 7.77 13.53
C GLU A 163 1.36 8.33 13.75
N MET A 164 1.69 9.38 13.01
CA MET A 164 3.00 10.02 13.07
C MET A 164 2.91 11.49 12.69
N ASN A 165 3.77 12.31 13.32
CA ASN A 165 3.98 13.66 12.87
C ASN A 165 4.87 13.68 11.63
N ILE A 166 4.60 14.61 10.73
CA ILE A 166 5.38 14.82 9.52
C ILE A 166 5.60 16.32 9.30
N ALA A 167 6.84 16.73 9.17
CA ALA A 167 7.20 18.13 8.92
C ALA A 167 7.31 18.43 7.42
N LYS A 168 7.14 19.69 7.04
CA LYS A 168 7.37 20.13 5.66
C LYS A 168 8.78 19.73 5.18
N GLY A 169 8.87 19.13 4.00
CA GLY A 169 10.08 18.58 3.41
C GLY A 169 10.46 17.18 3.91
N GLN A 170 9.80 16.67 4.93
CA GLN A 170 10.05 15.32 5.45
C GLN A 170 9.34 14.26 4.64
N SER A 171 9.93 13.08 4.58
CA SER A 171 9.33 11.87 4.02
C SER A 171 9.20 10.78 5.08
N VAL A 172 8.16 9.99 4.97
CA VAL A 172 7.91 8.79 5.77
C VAL A 172 7.72 7.62 4.81
N ILE A 173 8.39 6.50 5.07
CA ILE A 173 8.18 5.27 4.30
C ILE A 173 7.41 4.28 5.15
N PHE A 174 6.30 3.78 4.60
CA PHE A 174 5.52 2.69 5.13
C PHE A 174 5.79 1.42 4.32
N SER A 175 6.13 0.34 5.00
CA SER A 175 6.44 -0.97 4.42
C SER A 175 5.33 -1.97 4.70
N CYS A 176 4.90 -2.69 3.67
CA CYS A 176 4.08 -3.89 3.77
C CYS A 176 4.87 -5.06 3.21
N SER A 177 5.15 -6.09 4.01
CA SER A 177 6.00 -7.22 3.61
C SER A 177 5.54 -8.53 4.24
N THR A 178 5.83 -9.67 3.58
CA THR A 178 5.66 -11.00 4.18
C THR A 178 6.86 -11.44 5.01
N GLU A 179 7.90 -10.63 5.05
CA GLU A 179 9.11 -10.85 5.84
C GLU A 179 9.40 -9.61 6.69
N GLU A 180 9.94 -9.82 7.89
CA GLU A 180 10.39 -8.72 8.72
C GLU A 180 11.56 -8.00 8.04
N ALA A 181 11.48 -6.68 7.97
CA ALA A 181 12.51 -5.85 7.39
C ALA A 181 13.08 -4.88 8.43
N ASP A 182 14.32 -4.45 8.24
CA ASP A 182 14.91 -3.41 9.09
C ASP A 182 14.44 -2.02 8.63
N PRO A 183 13.66 -1.30 9.45
CA PRO A 183 13.14 0.03 9.09
C PRO A 183 14.23 1.07 8.78
N ALA A 184 15.43 0.94 9.35
CA ALA A 184 16.53 1.84 9.09
C ALA A 184 17.01 1.82 7.63
N ASN A 185 16.72 0.75 6.90
CA ASN A 185 17.13 0.57 5.51
C ASN A 185 16.07 0.99 4.48
N PHE A 186 14.88 1.43 4.88
CA PHE A 186 13.78 1.70 3.94
C PHE A 186 14.11 2.80 2.93
N ASP A 187 14.75 3.88 3.35
CA ASP A 187 15.16 4.96 2.45
C ASP A 187 16.18 4.48 1.41
N THR A 188 17.16 3.70 1.83
CA THR A 188 18.18 3.11 0.95
C THR A 188 17.55 2.15 -0.06
N VAL A 189 16.71 1.22 0.41
CA VAL A 189 16.02 0.25 -0.46
C VAL A 189 15.09 0.96 -1.45
N PHE A 190 14.38 2.00 -1.01
CA PHE A 190 13.52 2.80 -1.88
C PHE A 190 14.34 3.51 -2.96
N ALA A 191 15.44 4.16 -2.61
CA ALA A 191 16.29 4.88 -3.53
C ALA A 191 16.95 3.95 -4.57
N GLU A 192 17.44 2.79 -4.15
CA GLU A 192 18.03 1.78 -5.04
C GLU A 192 17.01 1.25 -6.05
N GLU A 193 15.80 0.89 -5.59
CA GLU A 193 14.75 0.39 -6.49
C GLU A 193 14.26 1.47 -7.44
N LEU A 194 14.12 2.71 -6.98
CA LEU A 194 13.75 3.85 -7.82
C LEU A 194 14.80 4.11 -8.91
N SER A 195 16.08 4.08 -8.56
CA SER A 195 17.20 4.22 -9.52
C SER A 195 17.15 3.14 -10.59
N ARG A 196 16.82 1.89 -10.21
CA ARG A 196 16.68 0.78 -11.16
C ARG A 196 15.58 1.03 -12.19
N ARG A 197 14.49 1.72 -11.82
CA ARG A 197 13.36 2.04 -12.69
C ARG A 197 13.57 3.28 -13.55
N SER A 198 14.43 4.18 -13.13
CA SER A 198 14.63 5.47 -13.79
C SER A 198 15.39 5.39 -15.12
N ASN A 199 16.00 4.25 -15.45
CA ASN A 199 16.83 4.05 -16.64
C ASN A 199 16.03 3.74 -17.92
N LYS A 200 14.86 4.33 -18.10
CA LYS A 200 13.99 4.12 -19.28
C LYS A 200 14.12 5.30 -20.25
N ILE A 201 15.28 5.45 -20.87
CA ILE A 201 15.61 6.60 -21.73
C ILE A 201 15.31 6.39 -23.21
N ASP A 202 15.14 5.12 -23.65
CA ASP A 202 14.84 4.78 -25.02
C ASP A 202 13.92 3.53 -25.11
N PHE A 203 13.45 3.23 -26.32
CA PHE A 203 12.56 2.09 -26.57
C PHE A 203 13.17 0.77 -26.10
N LEU A 204 14.45 0.52 -26.34
CA LEU A 204 15.11 -0.72 -25.99
C LEU A 204 15.26 -0.88 -24.48
N SER A 205 15.57 0.19 -23.76
CA SER A 205 15.64 0.18 -22.29
C SER A 205 14.26 -0.03 -21.66
N CYS A 206 13.20 0.57 -22.22
CA CYS A 206 11.82 0.33 -21.82
C CYS A 206 11.41 -1.12 -22.05
N LEU A 207 11.71 -1.68 -23.23
CA LEU A 207 11.39 -3.06 -23.57
C LEU A 207 12.11 -4.06 -22.65
N ARG A 208 13.40 -3.84 -22.39
CA ARG A 208 14.19 -4.67 -21.48
C ARG A 208 13.64 -4.60 -20.05
N HIS A 209 13.26 -3.41 -19.59
CA HIS A 209 12.67 -3.24 -18.26
C HIS A 209 11.34 -3.98 -18.16
N SER A 210 10.46 -3.82 -19.15
CA SER A 210 9.17 -4.51 -19.20
C SER A 210 9.33 -6.03 -19.28
N GLY A 211 10.24 -6.52 -20.12
CA GLY A 211 10.51 -7.95 -20.25
C GLY A 211 11.02 -8.60 -18.96
N ARG A 212 11.83 -7.89 -18.18
CA ARG A 212 12.34 -8.40 -16.89
C ARG A 212 11.25 -8.70 -15.87
N GLN A 213 10.10 -8.04 -15.94
CA GLN A 213 8.98 -8.28 -15.04
C GLN A 213 8.38 -9.69 -15.19
N PHE A 214 8.51 -10.28 -16.37
CA PHE A 214 8.00 -11.62 -16.67
C PHE A 214 8.97 -12.74 -16.30
N ILE A 215 10.20 -12.41 -15.93
CA ILE A 215 11.23 -13.37 -15.53
C ILE A 215 11.20 -13.46 -14.01
N VAL A 216 10.78 -14.62 -13.48
CA VAL A 216 10.70 -14.87 -12.04
C VAL A 216 11.65 -16.00 -11.65
N ARG A 217 12.22 -15.91 -10.44
CA ARG A 217 13.04 -16.97 -9.87
C ARG A 217 12.27 -17.66 -8.75
N HIS A 218 12.21 -18.98 -8.83
CA HIS A 218 11.63 -19.79 -7.77
C HIS A 218 12.63 -20.90 -7.40
N GLY A 219 13.28 -20.74 -6.25
CA GLY A 219 14.41 -21.57 -5.86
C GLY A 219 15.54 -21.50 -6.90
N ASN A 220 15.95 -22.64 -7.44
CA ASN A 220 17.01 -22.74 -8.46
C ASN A 220 16.49 -22.65 -9.91
N ARG A 221 15.20 -22.42 -10.11
CA ARG A 221 14.60 -22.32 -11.45
C ARG A 221 14.32 -20.87 -11.82
N THR A 222 14.55 -20.56 -13.09
CA THR A 222 14.09 -19.31 -13.71
C THR A 222 12.89 -19.66 -14.58
N GLU A 223 11.80 -18.95 -14.38
CA GLU A 223 10.51 -19.20 -15.05
C GLU A 223 10.04 -17.93 -15.74
N LEU A 224 9.26 -18.09 -16.80
CA LEU A 224 8.61 -17.00 -17.49
C LEU A 224 7.12 -16.96 -17.12
N VAL A 225 6.61 -15.79 -16.74
CA VAL A 225 5.18 -15.56 -16.59
C VAL A 225 4.61 -15.18 -17.95
N ALA A 226 3.58 -15.89 -18.41
CA ALA A 226 2.99 -15.66 -19.74
C ALA A 226 2.28 -14.30 -19.83
N GLY A 227 1.82 -13.75 -18.72
CA GLY A 227 1.19 -12.43 -18.65
C GLY A 227 0.60 -12.13 -17.28
N TYR A 228 0.66 -10.88 -16.87
CA TYR A 228 0.03 -10.40 -15.64
C TYR A 228 -1.33 -9.77 -15.93
N PRO A 229 -2.29 -9.91 -15.01
CA PRO A 229 -2.31 -10.76 -13.80
C PRO A 229 -2.91 -12.15 -14.03
N TRP A 230 -3.34 -12.50 -15.25
CA TRP A 230 -4.24 -13.62 -15.53
C TRP A 230 -3.55 -14.93 -15.87
N PHE A 231 -2.33 -14.86 -16.34
CA PHE A 231 -1.62 -16.04 -16.83
C PHE A 231 -0.57 -16.53 -15.84
N GLY A 232 -0.50 -17.83 -15.69
CA GLY A 232 0.50 -18.47 -14.86
C GLY A 232 1.88 -18.53 -15.52
N ARG A 233 2.73 -19.38 -14.97
CA ARG A 233 4.06 -19.64 -15.47
C ARG A 233 4.00 -20.42 -16.78
N TRP A 234 4.91 -20.10 -17.66
CA TRP A 234 5.11 -20.79 -18.91
C TRP A 234 6.55 -21.29 -18.96
N GLY A 235 6.74 -22.61 -19.08
CA GLY A 235 8.07 -23.19 -19.20
C GLY A 235 8.10 -24.66 -18.95
#